data_5a9016fdea5ca0893f56efce18899748
#
_entry.id   5a9016fdea5ca0893f56efce18899748
#
_cell.length_a   1.000
_cell.length_b   1.000
_cell.length_c   1.000
_cell.angle_alpha   90.00
_cell.angle_beta   90.00
_cell.angle_gamma   90.00
#
_symmetry.space_group_name_H-M   'P 1'
#
loop_
_entity.id
_entity.type
_entity.pdbx_description
1 polymer ?
#
loop_
_entity_poly.entity_id
_entity_poly.type
_entity_poly.pdbx_seq_one_letter_code
_entity_poly.pdbx_strand_id
1 'polypeptide(L)'
;MRDFLSKRVVSLEPSGIRKFFDIVSEIPDAISLGVGEPDFDTPWRVREEGIYSLERGRTFYTSNAGLKELRYEISEYLERKYELVYDPNHEIIVTVGGSEGIDIAMRTILDPGDEVIVVQPCFVSYVACVVMAGGTPVIVSLKEEDKFKLKKEQLEAAVTDKTKAMIISFPNNPTGAIMTKEELEPIAEFAKEHDIVVISDEIYSELTYGRDHVSIASLPEMKDRSIVINGFSKAFAMTGWRLGYVAAPRYMMKQMVKVHQFCIMAAPTTSQYAAIEAMRSCDDEVEEMRTAYNQRRRFLVHEFQRMGIECFEPEGAFYIFPSIKKFGMTSEEFATKLLNEEKVAIVPGSAFGACGEGYLRVSYAYSIEELKEALGRLERFINHLSKKQ
;
A
#
# COMPACT_ATOMS: atom_id res chain seq x y z
N MET A 1 28.00 16.10 25.70
CA MET A 1 28.22 16.03 24.24
C MET A 1 26.99 16.63 23.58
N ARG A 2 27.12 17.44 22.52
CA ARG A 2 25.96 17.98 21.81
C ARG A 2 25.18 16.84 21.14
N ASP A 3 23.84 16.86 21.23
CA ASP A 3 22.99 15.96 20.48
C ASP A 3 22.94 16.44 19.01
N PHE A 4 23.34 15.58 18.08
CA PHE A 4 23.40 15.88 16.64
C PHE A 4 22.20 15.32 15.87
N LEU A 5 21.34 14.52 16.51
CA LEU A 5 20.24 13.84 15.83
C LEU A 5 18.97 14.68 15.82
N SER A 6 18.22 14.58 14.74
CA SER A 6 16.88 15.18 14.67
C SER A 6 15.94 14.47 15.64
N LYS A 7 15.31 15.22 16.55
CA LYS A 7 14.33 14.67 17.49
C LYS A 7 13.18 13.94 16.78
N ARG A 8 12.74 14.45 15.62
CA ARG A 8 11.71 13.82 14.80
C ARG A 8 12.12 12.44 14.32
N VAL A 9 13.37 12.29 13.86
CA VAL A 9 13.87 10.99 13.38
C VAL A 9 14.07 10.02 14.54
N VAL A 10 14.57 10.51 15.67
CA VAL A 10 14.76 9.69 16.88
C VAL A 10 13.43 9.20 17.46
N SER A 11 12.34 9.95 17.29
CA SER A 11 11.01 9.54 17.76
C SER A 11 10.33 8.47 16.91
N LEU A 12 10.88 8.15 15.71
CA LEU A 12 10.34 7.12 14.85
C LEU A 12 10.90 5.76 15.22
N GLU A 13 10.00 4.81 15.45
CA GLU A 13 10.39 3.41 15.62
C GLU A 13 10.78 2.78 14.27
N PRO A 14 11.76 1.87 14.25
CA PRO A 14 12.05 1.07 13.06
C PRO A 14 10.82 0.27 12.61
N SER A 15 10.68 0.06 11.29
CA SER A 15 9.59 -0.74 10.75
C SER A 15 9.52 -2.14 11.38
N GLY A 16 8.44 -2.44 12.08
CA GLY A 16 8.19 -3.76 12.67
C GLY A 16 8.18 -4.89 11.63
N ILE A 17 7.75 -4.58 10.42
CA ILE A 17 7.79 -5.52 9.28
C ILE A 17 9.23 -5.89 8.95
N ARG A 18 10.14 -4.89 8.85
CA ARG A 18 11.55 -5.11 8.50
C ARG A 18 12.29 -5.94 9.55
N LYS A 19 12.11 -5.58 10.82
CA LYS A 19 12.69 -6.31 11.95
C LYS A 19 12.33 -7.80 11.88
N PHE A 20 11.09 -8.12 11.52
CA PHE A 20 10.63 -9.50 11.41
C PHE A 20 11.30 -10.23 10.22
N PHE A 21 11.47 -9.57 9.08
CA PHE A 21 12.16 -10.14 7.92
C PHE A 21 13.64 -10.45 8.16
N ASP A 22 14.32 -9.55 8.86
CA ASP A 22 15.74 -9.74 9.18
C ASP A 22 15.93 -11.04 10.00
N ILE A 23 15.03 -11.31 10.97
CA ILE A 23 15.02 -12.56 11.75
C ILE A 23 14.75 -13.78 10.86
N VAL A 24 13.80 -13.70 9.96
CA VAL A 24 13.42 -14.83 9.07
C VAL A 24 14.56 -15.22 8.14
N SER A 25 15.32 -14.26 7.63
CA SER A 25 16.45 -14.52 6.72
C SER A 25 17.57 -15.38 7.33
N GLU A 26 17.64 -15.44 8.66
CA GLU A 26 18.62 -16.22 9.41
C GLU A 26 18.14 -17.65 9.75
N ILE A 27 16.87 -17.98 9.48
CA ILE A 27 16.27 -19.27 9.82
C ILE A 27 16.20 -20.17 8.58
N PRO A 28 16.99 -21.25 8.52
CA PRO A 28 16.89 -22.22 7.44
C PRO A 28 15.49 -22.85 7.35
N ASP A 29 15.01 -23.12 6.14
CA ASP A 29 13.75 -23.79 5.84
C ASP A 29 12.49 -23.04 6.35
N ALA A 30 12.61 -21.74 6.68
CA ALA A 30 11.47 -20.92 7.00
C ALA A 30 10.67 -20.55 5.74
N ILE A 31 9.36 -20.76 5.79
CA ILE A 31 8.43 -20.27 4.76
C ILE A 31 7.95 -18.89 5.20
N SER A 32 8.25 -17.87 4.41
CA SER A 32 7.80 -16.51 4.69
C SER A 32 6.51 -16.19 3.93
N LEU A 33 5.43 -15.92 4.63
CA LEU A 33 4.20 -15.35 4.07
C LEU A 33 4.05 -13.87 4.44
N GLY A 34 5.16 -13.24 4.77
CA GLY A 34 5.18 -11.85 5.23
C GLY A 34 5.53 -10.82 4.15
N VAL A 35 6.22 -11.22 3.08
CA VAL A 35 6.66 -10.26 2.05
C VAL A 35 5.46 -9.74 1.26
N GLY A 36 5.42 -8.44 1.07
CA GLY A 36 4.35 -7.77 0.34
C GLY A 36 4.76 -7.46 -1.11
N GLU A 37 5.14 -8.49 -1.88
CA GLU A 37 5.46 -8.32 -3.29
C GLU A 37 4.88 -9.45 -4.13
N PRO A 38 4.56 -9.19 -5.41
CA PRO A 38 4.15 -10.22 -6.35
C PRO A 38 5.19 -11.34 -6.46
N ASP A 39 4.72 -12.59 -6.55
CA ASP A 39 5.54 -13.77 -6.83
C ASP A 39 5.67 -14.07 -8.34
N PHE A 40 5.20 -13.14 -9.16
CA PHE A 40 5.34 -13.16 -10.60
C PHE A 40 6.58 -12.36 -11.02
N ASP A 41 7.22 -12.81 -12.07
CA ASP A 41 8.20 -11.98 -12.77
C ASP A 41 7.50 -10.78 -13.42
N THR A 42 8.20 -9.65 -13.50
CA THR A 42 7.78 -8.55 -14.37
C THR A 42 7.52 -9.08 -15.78
N PRO A 43 6.39 -8.76 -16.46
CA PRO A 43 6.07 -9.23 -17.79
C PRO A 43 7.24 -9.10 -18.76
N TRP A 44 7.43 -10.11 -19.63
CA TRP A 44 8.61 -10.14 -20.51
C TRP A 44 8.75 -8.89 -21.36
N ARG A 45 7.65 -8.39 -21.93
CA ARG A 45 7.64 -7.18 -22.76
C ARG A 45 8.20 -5.97 -22.02
N VAL A 46 7.87 -5.84 -20.75
CA VAL A 46 8.37 -4.76 -19.87
C VAL A 46 9.87 -4.92 -19.63
N ARG A 47 10.32 -6.15 -19.34
CA ARG A 47 11.76 -6.45 -19.16
C ARG A 47 12.55 -6.20 -20.44
N GLU A 48 12.00 -6.60 -21.58
CA GLU A 48 12.60 -6.43 -22.90
C GLU A 48 12.79 -4.94 -23.24
N GLU A 49 11.77 -4.08 -23.00
CA GLU A 49 11.91 -2.63 -23.21
C GLU A 49 12.94 -2.01 -22.25
N GLY A 50 13.02 -2.50 -21.02
CA GLY A 50 14.09 -2.10 -20.08
C GLY A 50 15.50 -2.40 -20.64
N ILE A 51 15.71 -3.62 -21.14
CA ILE A 51 16.96 -4.06 -21.80
C ILE A 51 17.23 -3.18 -23.02
N TYR A 52 16.24 -3.02 -23.89
CA TYR A 52 16.35 -2.24 -25.11
C TYR A 52 16.69 -0.77 -24.83
N SER A 53 16.16 -0.20 -23.76
CA SER A 53 16.50 1.17 -23.36
C SER A 53 17.99 1.33 -23.04
N LEU A 54 18.60 0.32 -22.41
CA LEU A 54 20.03 0.28 -22.12
C LEU A 54 20.87 0.08 -23.39
N GLU A 55 20.48 -0.84 -24.27
CA GLU A 55 21.15 -1.07 -25.55
C GLU A 55 21.16 0.18 -26.45
N ARG A 56 20.11 0.98 -26.36
CA ARG A 56 19.99 2.26 -27.07
C ARG A 56 20.68 3.44 -26.38
N GLY A 57 21.36 3.20 -25.26
CA GLY A 57 22.04 4.25 -24.50
C GLY A 57 21.11 5.28 -23.87
N ARG A 58 19.84 4.90 -23.58
CA ARG A 58 18.86 5.78 -22.92
C ARG A 58 19.13 5.86 -21.41
N THR A 59 20.27 6.44 -21.04
CA THR A 59 20.80 6.47 -19.66
C THR A 59 20.95 7.89 -19.11
N PHE A 60 20.41 8.90 -19.79
CA PHE A 60 20.47 10.29 -19.38
C PHE A 60 19.29 10.65 -18.44
N TYR A 61 19.43 11.77 -17.75
CA TYR A 61 18.33 12.32 -16.96
C TYR A 61 17.09 12.59 -17.83
N THR A 62 15.94 12.29 -17.28
CA THR A 62 14.66 12.72 -17.86
C THR A 62 14.25 14.10 -17.33
N SER A 63 13.12 14.62 -17.78
CA SER A 63 12.45 15.74 -17.11
C SER A 63 12.19 15.40 -15.63
N ASN A 64 12.23 16.39 -14.74
CA ASN A 64 11.93 16.19 -13.32
C ASN A 64 10.54 15.54 -13.11
N ALA A 65 9.55 15.91 -13.89
CA ALA A 65 8.23 15.26 -13.82
C ALA A 65 8.17 13.85 -14.45
N GLY A 66 9.27 13.38 -15.03
CA GLY A 66 9.35 12.12 -15.76
C GLY A 66 9.21 12.28 -17.28
N LEU A 67 9.42 11.19 -18.02
CA LEU A 67 9.27 11.16 -19.47
C LEU A 67 7.87 11.63 -19.87
N LYS A 68 7.81 12.53 -20.85
CA LYS A 68 6.54 13.05 -21.35
C LYS A 68 5.65 11.92 -21.84
N GLU A 69 6.21 11.00 -22.59
CA GLU A 69 5.49 9.84 -23.12
C GLU A 69 4.86 9.01 -21.99
N LEU A 70 5.61 8.67 -20.93
CA LEU A 70 5.07 7.92 -19.80
C LEU A 70 3.93 8.68 -19.11
N ARG A 71 4.04 9.98 -18.93
CA ARG A 71 2.96 10.77 -18.30
C ARG A 71 1.68 10.80 -19.14
N TYR A 72 1.79 10.74 -20.46
CA TYR A 72 0.65 10.58 -21.36
C TYR A 72 0.02 9.20 -21.20
N GLU A 73 0.81 8.12 -21.17
CA GLU A 73 0.30 6.77 -20.93
C GLU A 73 -0.39 6.65 -19.56
N ILE A 74 0.19 7.27 -18.52
CA ILE A 74 -0.43 7.32 -17.19
C ILE A 74 -1.78 8.05 -17.25
N SER A 75 -1.86 9.19 -17.95
CA SER A 75 -3.10 9.95 -18.11
C SER A 75 -4.19 9.12 -18.81
N GLU A 76 -3.86 8.48 -19.92
CA GLU A 76 -4.77 7.61 -20.67
C GLU A 76 -5.20 6.38 -19.85
N TYR A 77 -4.26 5.80 -19.08
CA TYR A 77 -4.55 4.69 -18.20
C TYR A 77 -5.52 5.07 -17.08
N LEU A 78 -5.31 6.20 -16.41
CA LEU A 78 -6.18 6.72 -15.36
C LEU A 78 -7.59 7.01 -15.89
N GLU A 79 -7.70 7.60 -17.08
CA GLU A 79 -9.00 7.86 -17.72
C GLU A 79 -9.72 6.55 -18.07
N ARG A 80 -9.02 5.62 -18.71
CA ARG A 80 -9.58 4.34 -19.17
C ARG A 80 -10.01 3.42 -18.02
N LYS A 81 -9.21 3.37 -16.94
CA LYS A 81 -9.45 2.43 -15.83
C LYS A 81 -10.31 3.01 -14.71
N TYR A 82 -10.21 4.30 -14.44
CA TYR A 82 -10.77 4.90 -13.22
C TYR A 82 -11.59 6.19 -13.49
N GLU A 83 -11.84 6.54 -14.74
CA GLU A 83 -12.55 7.76 -15.14
C GLU A 83 -11.90 9.05 -14.60
N LEU A 84 -10.57 9.01 -14.39
CA LEU A 84 -9.80 10.12 -13.88
C LEU A 84 -9.07 10.85 -15.00
N VAL A 85 -9.47 12.08 -15.27
CA VAL A 85 -8.88 12.93 -16.30
C VAL A 85 -7.86 13.89 -15.67
N TYR A 86 -6.57 13.69 -15.92
CA TYR A 86 -5.47 14.54 -15.48
C TYR A 86 -4.65 15.04 -16.67
N ASP A 87 -4.24 16.32 -16.65
CA ASP A 87 -3.33 16.87 -17.65
C ASP A 87 -1.93 16.26 -17.49
N PRO A 88 -1.45 15.47 -18.47
CA PRO A 88 -0.13 14.83 -18.38
C PRO A 88 1.04 15.81 -18.30
N ASN A 89 0.84 17.07 -18.66
CA ASN A 89 1.90 18.08 -18.63
C ASN A 89 2.02 18.77 -17.26
N HIS A 90 0.95 18.85 -16.49
CA HIS A 90 0.90 19.70 -15.30
C HIS A 90 0.32 19.04 -14.05
N GLU A 91 -0.30 17.86 -14.17
CA GLU A 91 -1.01 17.19 -13.06
C GLU A 91 -0.47 15.79 -12.75
N ILE A 92 0.60 15.34 -13.42
CA ILE A 92 1.22 14.03 -13.22
C ILE A 92 2.72 14.17 -13.03
N ILE A 93 3.26 13.45 -12.03
CA ILE A 93 4.69 13.28 -11.79
C ILE A 93 5.03 11.79 -11.61
N VAL A 94 6.13 11.36 -12.20
CA VAL A 94 6.70 10.01 -12.05
C VAL A 94 7.65 10.01 -10.86
N THR A 95 7.49 9.05 -9.95
CA THR A 95 8.20 8.98 -8.66
C THR A 95 9.01 7.69 -8.50
N VAL A 96 9.91 7.66 -7.53
CA VAL A 96 10.67 6.47 -7.13
C VAL A 96 9.78 5.57 -6.24
N GLY A 97 8.79 4.94 -6.88
CA GLY A 97 7.72 4.18 -6.24
C GLY A 97 6.68 5.07 -5.55
N GLY A 98 5.58 4.45 -5.11
CA GLY A 98 4.53 5.15 -4.35
C GLY A 98 5.02 5.74 -3.03
N SER A 99 6.05 5.15 -2.42
CA SER A 99 6.62 5.63 -1.16
C SER A 99 7.19 7.06 -1.27
N GLU A 100 7.86 7.39 -2.39
CA GLU A 100 8.25 8.77 -2.64
C GLU A 100 7.03 9.67 -2.86
N GLY A 101 6.02 9.18 -3.57
CA GLY A 101 4.77 9.92 -3.76
C GLY A 101 4.14 10.34 -2.44
N ILE A 102 4.10 9.46 -1.45
CA ILE A 102 3.61 9.75 -0.10
C ILE A 102 4.47 10.83 0.58
N ASP A 103 5.79 10.67 0.57
CA ASP A 103 6.72 11.62 1.22
C ASP A 103 6.63 13.02 0.62
N ILE A 104 6.66 13.13 -0.72
CA ILE A 104 6.55 14.45 -1.38
C ILE A 104 5.18 15.08 -1.20
N ALA A 105 4.09 14.30 -1.12
CA ALA A 105 2.76 14.80 -0.82
C ALA A 105 2.75 15.46 0.57
N MET A 106 3.21 14.74 1.60
CA MET A 106 3.27 15.25 2.97
C MET A 106 4.15 16.50 3.08
N ARG A 107 5.37 16.49 2.52
CA ARG A 107 6.27 17.66 2.52
C ARG A 107 5.72 18.86 1.76
N THR A 108 4.83 18.63 0.80
CA THR A 108 4.25 19.74 0.02
C THR A 108 3.14 20.46 0.75
N ILE A 109 2.36 19.73 1.57
CA ILE A 109 1.14 20.27 2.15
C ILE A 109 1.25 20.61 3.64
N LEU A 110 2.24 20.07 4.37
CA LEU A 110 2.31 20.21 5.83
C LEU A 110 3.28 21.30 6.28
N ASP A 111 2.81 22.11 7.21
CA ASP A 111 3.59 22.96 8.07
C ASP A 111 3.66 22.39 9.51
N PRO A 112 4.64 22.81 10.33
CA PRO A 112 4.70 22.38 11.72
C PRO A 112 3.44 22.72 12.50
N GLY A 113 2.78 21.70 13.05
CA GLY A 113 1.54 21.84 13.82
C GLY A 113 0.29 21.43 13.06
N ASP A 114 0.37 21.23 11.76
CA ASP A 114 -0.74 20.65 10.98
C ASP A 114 -0.97 19.18 11.36
N GLU A 115 -2.21 18.77 11.33
CA GLU A 115 -2.63 17.40 11.62
C GLU A 115 -3.04 16.67 10.35
N VAL A 116 -2.71 15.36 10.32
CA VAL A 116 -3.13 14.45 9.24
C VAL A 116 -3.86 13.27 9.87
N ILE A 117 -5.09 13.05 9.46
CA ILE A 117 -5.81 11.82 9.81
C ILE A 117 -5.17 10.65 9.07
N VAL A 118 -4.69 9.66 9.84
CA VAL A 118 -4.10 8.42 9.32
C VAL A 118 -5.01 7.26 9.69
N VAL A 119 -5.60 6.64 8.70
CA VAL A 119 -6.54 5.52 8.89
C VAL A 119 -5.75 4.22 9.07
N GLN A 120 -5.91 3.56 10.21
CA GLN A 120 -5.22 2.32 10.57
C GLN A 120 -6.22 1.14 10.72
N PRO A 121 -5.78 -0.15 10.51
CA PRO A 121 -4.42 -0.58 10.21
C PRO A 121 -4.00 -0.17 8.79
N CYS A 122 -2.74 0.20 8.61
CA CYS A 122 -2.26 0.74 7.34
C CYS A 122 -0.77 0.47 7.10
N PHE A 123 -0.30 0.83 5.91
CA PHE A 123 1.12 0.77 5.58
C PHE A 123 1.94 1.66 6.53
N VAL A 124 2.99 1.10 7.09
CA VAL A 124 3.80 1.70 8.17
C VAL A 124 4.42 3.06 7.85
N SER A 125 4.60 3.38 6.56
CA SER A 125 5.24 4.62 6.15
C SER A 125 4.36 5.85 6.31
N TYR A 126 3.04 5.74 6.43
CA TYR A 126 2.17 6.91 6.48
C TYR A 126 2.44 7.77 7.71
N VAL A 127 2.43 7.18 8.89
CA VAL A 127 2.75 7.88 10.15
C VAL A 127 4.15 8.47 10.10
N ALA A 128 5.12 7.70 9.61
CA ALA A 128 6.50 8.15 9.51
C ALA A 128 6.64 9.36 8.56
N CYS A 129 5.99 9.36 7.41
CA CYS A 129 6.04 10.47 6.45
C CYS A 129 5.38 11.74 7.02
N VAL A 130 4.26 11.62 7.75
CA VAL A 130 3.63 12.77 8.45
C VAL A 130 4.61 13.38 9.45
N VAL A 131 5.21 12.57 10.31
CA VAL A 131 6.18 13.03 11.33
C VAL A 131 7.42 13.64 10.68
N MET A 132 7.98 13.01 9.65
CA MET A 132 9.16 13.53 8.95
C MET A 132 8.87 14.86 8.25
N ALA A 133 7.66 15.06 7.74
CA ALA A 133 7.22 16.33 7.16
C ALA A 133 6.94 17.42 8.22
N GLY A 134 6.90 17.07 9.50
CA GLY A 134 6.67 18.00 10.62
C GLY A 134 5.23 18.09 11.07
N GLY A 135 4.33 17.31 10.49
CA GLY A 135 2.93 17.20 10.90
C GLY A 135 2.74 16.27 12.11
N THR A 136 1.50 16.23 12.59
CA THR A 136 1.07 15.37 13.69
C THR A 136 0.06 14.35 13.15
N PRO A 137 0.33 13.02 13.25
CA PRO A 137 -0.63 12.02 12.84
C PRO A 137 -1.76 11.89 13.86
N VAL A 138 -3.01 11.94 13.40
CA VAL A 138 -4.23 11.67 14.17
C VAL A 138 -4.77 10.33 13.71
N ILE A 139 -4.78 9.33 14.59
CA ILE A 139 -5.10 7.96 14.21
C ILE A 139 -6.61 7.72 14.26
N VAL A 140 -7.16 7.20 13.15
CA VAL A 140 -8.53 6.69 13.06
C VAL A 140 -8.46 5.17 12.84
N SER A 141 -9.01 4.41 13.77
CA SER A 141 -8.93 2.94 13.74
C SER A 141 -10.13 2.32 13.04
N LEU A 142 -9.87 1.54 11.99
CA LEU A 142 -10.86 0.68 11.34
C LEU A 142 -11.20 -0.51 12.23
N LYS A 143 -12.42 -1.02 12.13
CA LYS A 143 -12.91 -2.11 12.95
C LYS A 143 -13.33 -3.30 12.09
N GLU A 144 -13.11 -4.50 12.62
CA GLU A 144 -13.53 -5.75 11.96
C GLU A 144 -15.06 -5.84 11.81
N GLU A 145 -15.82 -5.38 12.81
CA GLU A 145 -17.29 -5.31 12.78
C GLU A 145 -17.82 -4.47 11.61
N ASP A 146 -17.04 -3.48 11.16
CA ASP A 146 -17.30 -2.65 9.99
C ASP A 146 -16.59 -3.17 8.73
N LYS A 147 -16.08 -4.41 8.76
CA LYS A 147 -15.30 -5.01 7.67
C LYS A 147 -14.07 -4.19 7.28
N PHE A 148 -13.43 -3.54 8.26
CA PHE A 148 -12.31 -2.62 8.07
C PHE A 148 -12.59 -1.49 7.06
N LYS A 149 -13.83 -1.03 6.97
CA LYS A 149 -14.25 0.11 6.15
C LYS A 149 -14.27 1.38 6.97
N LEU A 150 -13.93 2.50 6.32
CA LEU A 150 -13.94 3.81 6.96
C LEU A 150 -15.35 4.38 6.97
N LYS A 151 -15.75 4.98 8.10
CA LYS A 151 -17.03 5.66 8.27
C LYS A 151 -16.85 7.14 8.57
N LYS A 152 -17.77 7.98 8.08
CA LYS A 152 -17.77 9.44 8.32
C LYS A 152 -17.72 9.77 9.80
N GLU A 153 -18.47 9.07 10.64
CA GLU A 153 -18.56 9.30 12.10
C GLU A 153 -17.19 9.14 12.79
N GLN A 154 -16.32 8.26 12.27
CA GLN A 154 -14.97 8.09 12.82
C GLN A 154 -14.09 9.30 12.49
N LEU A 155 -14.28 9.89 11.32
CA LEU A 155 -13.56 11.09 10.88
C LEU A 155 -14.04 12.34 11.64
N GLU A 156 -15.36 12.47 11.83
CA GLU A 156 -15.96 13.56 12.61
C GLU A 156 -15.48 13.58 14.07
N ALA A 157 -15.23 12.40 14.64
CA ALA A 157 -14.69 12.28 15.99
C ALA A 157 -13.20 12.65 16.10
N ALA A 158 -12.48 12.71 14.98
CA ALA A 158 -11.02 12.89 14.94
C ALA A 158 -10.59 14.25 14.39
N VAL A 159 -11.46 14.93 13.64
CA VAL A 159 -11.12 16.19 12.98
C VAL A 159 -11.00 17.34 14.00
N THR A 160 -10.04 18.22 13.77
CA THR A 160 -9.82 19.47 14.54
C THR A 160 -9.58 20.63 13.58
N ASP A 161 -9.51 21.85 14.11
CA ASP A 161 -9.15 23.04 13.34
C ASP A 161 -7.72 22.99 12.73
N LYS A 162 -6.90 22.02 13.16
CA LYS A 162 -5.55 21.79 12.65
C LYS A 162 -5.49 20.72 11.59
N THR A 163 -6.57 19.98 11.38
CA THR A 163 -6.62 18.89 10.41
C THR A 163 -6.54 19.47 9.00
N LYS A 164 -5.47 19.17 8.29
CA LYS A 164 -5.22 19.67 6.93
C LYS A 164 -5.42 18.62 5.85
N ALA A 165 -5.20 17.36 6.21
CA ALA A 165 -5.33 16.26 5.28
C ALA A 165 -5.76 14.96 5.97
N MET A 166 -6.23 14.01 5.17
CA MET A 166 -6.31 12.61 5.55
C MET A 166 -5.58 11.74 4.53
N ILE A 167 -5.01 10.61 4.98
CA ILE A 167 -4.49 9.57 4.10
C ILE A 167 -5.33 8.31 4.24
N ILE A 168 -5.82 7.82 3.10
CA ILE A 168 -6.56 6.58 2.97
C ILE A 168 -5.86 5.65 1.99
N SER A 169 -6.02 4.35 2.16
CA SER A 169 -5.48 3.35 1.26
C SER A 169 -6.49 2.22 1.08
N PHE A 170 -7.09 2.18 -0.10
CA PHE A 170 -8.00 1.12 -0.54
C PHE A 170 -7.71 0.78 -2.01
N PRO A 171 -7.53 -0.52 -2.33
CA PRO A 171 -7.52 -1.69 -1.45
C PRO A 171 -6.46 -1.62 -0.36
N ASN A 172 -6.86 -2.05 0.86
CA ASN A 172 -6.06 -1.81 2.06
C ASN A 172 -4.96 -2.87 2.28
N ASN A 173 -3.78 -2.43 2.63
CA ASN A 173 -2.75 -3.24 3.27
C ASN A 173 -2.74 -2.87 4.77
N PRO A 174 -3.11 -3.79 5.69
CA PRO A 174 -3.00 -5.24 5.60
C PRO A 174 -4.31 -6.02 5.39
N THR A 175 -5.48 -5.40 5.42
CA THR A 175 -6.76 -6.10 5.59
C THR A 175 -7.35 -6.66 4.30
N GLY A 176 -6.99 -6.10 3.14
CA GLY A 176 -7.62 -6.40 1.86
C GLY A 176 -9.02 -5.80 1.70
N ALA A 177 -9.43 -4.89 2.57
CA ALA A 177 -10.70 -4.17 2.43
C ALA A 177 -10.65 -3.21 1.25
N ILE A 178 -11.80 -3.02 0.62
CA ILE A 178 -12.06 -2.01 -0.41
C ILE A 178 -13.19 -1.09 0.04
N MET A 179 -13.35 0.04 -0.65
CA MET A 179 -14.52 0.91 -0.47
C MET A 179 -15.27 1.03 -1.80
N THR A 180 -16.59 0.89 -1.76
CA THR A 180 -17.45 1.13 -2.93
C THR A 180 -17.70 2.63 -3.10
N LYS A 181 -18.31 3.02 -4.22
CA LYS A 181 -18.69 4.41 -4.48
C LYS A 181 -19.60 4.97 -3.38
N GLU A 182 -20.60 4.19 -2.99
CA GLU A 182 -21.58 4.57 -1.95
C GLU A 182 -20.94 4.72 -0.58
N GLU A 183 -19.88 3.94 -0.31
CA GLU A 183 -19.11 4.02 0.93
C GLU A 183 -18.10 5.18 0.94
N LEU A 184 -17.60 5.58 -0.24
CA LEU A 184 -16.71 6.72 -0.40
C LEU A 184 -17.46 8.07 -0.43
N GLU A 185 -18.71 8.13 -0.86
CA GLU A 185 -19.50 9.37 -0.94
C GLU A 185 -19.56 10.12 0.42
N PRO A 186 -19.86 9.49 1.58
CA PRO A 186 -19.84 10.18 2.87
C PRO A 186 -18.44 10.69 3.27
N ILE A 187 -17.37 9.98 2.84
CA ILE A 187 -15.99 10.39 3.11
C ILE A 187 -15.62 11.61 2.25
N ALA A 188 -16.07 11.64 1.00
CA ALA A 188 -15.89 12.79 0.12
C ALA A 188 -16.65 14.03 0.64
N GLU A 189 -17.88 13.84 1.13
CA GLU A 189 -18.65 14.92 1.77
C GLU A 189 -17.91 15.49 2.99
N PHE A 190 -17.42 14.63 3.87
CA PHE A 190 -16.61 15.04 5.01
C PHE A 190 -15.39 15.86 4.58
N ALA A 191 -14.65 15.42 3.56
CA ALA A 191 -13.48 16.14 3.08
C ALA A 191 -13.84 17.53 2.50
N LYS A 192 -15.00 17.67 1.90
CA LYS A 192 -15.52 18.96 1.40
C LYS A 192 -15.99 19.88 2.52
N GLU A 193 -16.74 19.35 3.49
CA GLU A 193 -17.27 20.08 4.64
C GLU A 193 -16.15 20.69 5.50
N HIS A 194 -15.06 19.96 5.69
CA HIS A 194 -13.93 20.38 6.50
C HIS A 194 -12.76 20.99 5.70
N ASP A 195 -12.91 21.15 4.39
CA ASP A 195 -11.92 21.70 3.46
C ASP A 195 -10.53 21.07 3.59
N ILE A 196 -10.46 19.74 3.67
CA ILE A 196 -9.21 18.97 3.81
C ILE A 196 -8.79 18.29 2.51
N VAL A 197 -7.48 18.03 2.39
CA VAL A 197 -6.89 17.28 1.27
C VAL A 197 -6.99 15.78 1.55
N VAL A 198 -7.33 15.00 0.52
CA VAL A 198 -7.31 13.54 0.59
C VAL A 198 -6.10 13.00 -0.16
N ILE A 199 -5.20 12.31 0.55
CA ILE A 199 -4.14 11.53 -0.06
C ILE A 199 -4.66 10.10 -0.19
N SER A 200 -4.88 9.65 -1.44
CA SER A 200 -5.41 8.32 -1.75
C SER A 200 -4.28 7.45 -2.30
N ASP A 201 -3.82 6.49 -1.48
CA ASP A 201 -2.87 5.48 -1.93
C ASP A 201 -3.63 4.32 -2.58
N GLU A 202 -3.55 4.25 -3.89
CA GLU A 202 -4.27 3.32 -4.75
C GLU A 202 -3.35 2.28 -5.41
N ILE A 203 -2.21 1.99 -4.78
CA ILE A 203 -1.18 1.08 -5.33
C ILE A 203 -1.71 -0.34 -5.62
N TYR A 204 -2.82 -0.74 -5.01
CA TYR A 204 -3.47 -2.02 -5.21
C TYR A 204 -4.74 -1.94 -6.08
N SER A 205 -4.99 -0.83 -6.76
CA SER A 205 -6.23 -0.58 -7.53
C SER A 205 -6.57 -1.65 -8.57
N GLU A 206 -5.57 -2.27 -9.22
CA GLU A 206 -5.78 -3.37 -10.17
C GLU A 206 -6.09 -4.73 -9.50
N LEU A 207 -5.80 -4.86 -8.20
CA LEU A 207 -5.98 -6.09 -7.45
C LEU A 207 -7.25 -6.03 -6.61
N THR A 208 -8.39 -6.01 -7.27
CA THR A 208 -9.72 -6.12 -6.67
C THR A 208 -10.44 -7.38 -7.16
N TYR A 209 -11.33 -7.95 -6.36
CA TYR A 209 -11.97 -9.21 -6.62
C TYR A 209 -13.49 -9.09 -6.60
N GLY A 210 -14.11 -9.32 -7.76
CA GLY A 210 -15.57 -9.26 -7.92
C GLY A 210 -16.16 -7.87 -8.04
N ARG A 211 -15.34 -6.82 -7.95
CA ARG A 211 -15.70 -5.40 -8.14
C ARG A 211 -14.54 -4.64 -8.72
N ASP A 212 -14.83 -3.57 -9.43
CA ASP A 212 -13.80 -2.64 -9.89
C ASP A 212 -13.43 -1.64 -8.78
N HIS A 213 -12.20 -1.15 -8.84
CA HIS A 213 -11.74 -0.10 -7.95
C HIS A 213 -12.46 1.22 -8.26
N VAL A 214 -12.80 1.95 -7.21
CA VAL A 214 -13.31 3.32 -7.31
C VAL A 214 -12.35 4.26 -6.62
N SER A 215 -11.79 5.20 -7.36
CA SER A 215 -10.98 6.27 -6.78
C SER A 215 -11.86 7.34 -6.14
N ILE A 216 -11.53 7.80 -4.94
CA ILE A 216 -12.22 8.93 -4.32
C ILE A 216 -12.11 10.20 -5.17
N ALA A 217 -11.03 10.34 -5.94
CA ALA A 217 -10.82 11.49 -6.82
C ALA A 217 -11.80 11.54 -8.00
N SER A 218 -12.49 10.42 -8.34
CA SER A 218 -13.52 10.39 -9.38
C SER A 218 -14.88 10.92 -8.91
N LEU A 219 -15.06 11.09 -7.59
CA LEU A 219 -16.28 11.62 -7.04
C LEU A 219 -16.40 13.14 -7.28
N PRO A 220 -17.63 13.69 -7.33
CA PRO A 220 -17.84 15.10 -7.61
C PRO A 220 -17.03 16.03 -6.68
N GLU A 221 -16.32 16.99 -7.26
CA GLU A 221 -15.50 18.01 -6.58
C GLU A 221 -14.29 17.46 -5.81
N MET A 222 -14.00 16.14 -5.92
CA MET A 222 -12.88 15.54 -5.20
C MET A 222 -11.55 15.65 -5.93
N LYS A 223 -11.55 15.75 -7.27
CA LYS A 223 -10.31 15.91 -8.05
C LYS A 223 -9.46 17.08 -7.55
N ASP A 224 -10.08 18.22 -7.25
CA ASP A 224 -9.37 19.45 -6.89
C ASP A 224 -8.77 19.45 -5.48
N ARG A 225 -9.09 18.43 -4.67
CA ARG A 225 -8.58 18.23 -3.31
C ARG A 225 -7.96 16.86 -3.06
N SER A 226 -7.76 16.06 -4.09
CA SER A 226 -7.18 14.72 -3.98
C SER A 226 -5.77 14.66 -4.55
N ILE A 227 -4.91 13.92 -3.87
CA ILE A 227 -3.59 13.49 -4.34
C ILE A 227 -3.67 11.97 -4.49
N VAL A 228 -3.74 11.49 -5.73
CA VAL A 228 -3.77 10.05 -6.05
C VAL A 228 -2.35 9.55 -6.19
N ILE A 229 -2.00 8.54 -5.41
CA ILE A 229 -0.70 7.86 -5.44
C ILE A 229 -0.91 6.45 -5.98
N ASN A 230 -0.17 6.09 -7.00
CA ASN A 230 -0.22 4.75 -7.58
C ASN A 230 1.16 4.37 -8.16
N GLY A 231 1.27 3.22 -8.80
CA GLY A 231 2.55 2.82 -9.37
C GLY A 231 2.55 1.41 -9.97
N PHE A 232 3.73 0.97 -10.33
CA PHE A 232 3.95 -0.23 -11.12
C PHE A 232 4.28 -1.46 -10.28
N SER A 233 4.58 -1.27 -9.01
CA SER A 233 5.11 -2.32 -8.13
C SER A 233 4.19 -3.54 -8.01
N LYS A 234 2.86 -3.34 -7.98
CA LYS A 234 1.91 -4.41 -7.67
C LYS A 234 1.19 -4.92 -8.92
N ALA A 235 0.60 -4.02 -9.69
CA ALA A 235 -0.13 -4.36 -10.91
C ALA A 235 0.76 -5.02 -11.96
N PHE A 236 2.02 -4.61 -12.07
CA PHE A 236 2.94 -5.06 -13.12
C PHE A 236 4.14 -5.86 -12.59
N ALA A 237 4.09 -6.32 -11.33
CA ALA A 237 5.20 -7.03 -10.69
C ALA A 237 6.56 -6.32 -10.84
N MET A 238 6.57 -4.99 -10.64
CA MET A 238 7.74 -4.13 -10.82
C MET A 238 8.29 -3.57 -9.50
N THR A 239 8.32 -4.36 -8.43
CA THR A 239 8.76 -3.90 -7.10
C THR A 239 10.19 -3.38 -7.10
N GLY A 240 11.11 -4.11 -7.71
CA GLY A 240 12.54 -3.78 -7.79
C GLY A 240 12.87 -2.63 -8.76
N TRP A 241 11.98 -2.27 -9.67
CA TRP A 241 12.16 -1.19 -10.63
C TRP A 241 12.03 0.21 -10.00
N ARG A 242 11.47 0.28 -8.80
CA ARG A 242 11.29 1.52 -8.03
C ARG A 242 10.58 2.61 -8.82
N LEU A 243 9.40 2.34 -9.34
CA LEU A 243 8.63 3.30 -10.12
C LEU A 243 7.18 3.41 -9.64
N GLY A 244 6.72 4.65 -9.53
CA GLY A 244 5.36 5.03 -9.23
C GLY A 244 5.01 6.36 -9.87
N TYR A 245 3.84 6.86 -9.56
CA TYR A 245 3.39 8.17 -10.00
C TYR A 245 2.40 8.78 -9.02
N VAL A 246 2.28 10.10 -9.12
CA VAL A 246 1.26 10.88 -8.43
C VAL A 246 0.48 11.68 -9.44
N ALA A 247 -0.84 11.67 -9.29
CA ALA A 247 -1.75 12.56 -10.00
C ALA A 247 -2.44 13.50 -8.99
N ALA A 248 -2.37 14.80 -9.23
CA ALA A 248 -2.91 15.81 -8.32
C ALA A 248 -3.24 17.11 -9.07
N PRO A 249 -4.06 17.99 -8.49
CA PRO A 249 -4.37 19.28 -9.10
C PRO A 249 -3.11 20.09 -9.40
N ARG A 250 -3.14 20.83 -10.49
CA ARG A 250 -2.00 21.60 -11.00
C ARG A 250 -1.32 22.48 -9.94
N TYR A 251 -2.08 23.10 -9.04
CA TYR A 251 -1.51 23.98 -8.02
C TYR A 251 -0.67 23.22 -6.98
N MET A 252 -1.08 21.99 -6.60
CA MET A 252 -0.30 21.10 -5.74
C MET A 252 0.88 20.50 -6.50
N MET A 253 0.62 19.98 -7.71
CA MET A 253 1.66 19.33 -8.53
C MET A 253 2.84 20.25 -8.81
N LYS A 254 2.59 21.53 -9.05
CA LYS A 254 3.65 22.54 -9.23
C LYS A 254 4.61 22.61 -8.02
N GLN A 255 4.11 22.38 -6.81
CA GLN A 255 4.94 22.39 -5.61
C GLN A 255 5.59 21.02 -5.37
N MET A 256 4.88 19.94 -5.61
CA MET A 256 5.40 18.58 -5.48
C MET A 256 6.62 18.34 -6.40
N VAL A 257 6.58 18.84 -7.63
CA VAL A 257 7.73 18.78 -8.57
C VAL A 257 8.97 19.45 -8.00
N LYS A 258 8.83 20.53 -7.22
CA LYS A 258 9.99 21.17 -6.56
C LYS A 258 10.61 20.27 -5.49
N VAL A 259 9.77 19.66 -4.65
CA VAL A 259 10.25 18.75 -3.60
C VAL A 259 10.97 17.57 -4.25
N HIS A 260 10.35 16.94 -5.24
CA HIS A 260 10.94 15.84 -6.02
C HIS A 260 12.28 16.23 -6.65
N GLN A 261 12.33 17.40 -7.31
CA GLN A 261 13.56 17.89 -7.96
C GLN A 261 14.73 18.01 -6.98
N PHE A 262 14.50 18.52 -5.78
CA PHE A 262 15.57 18.69 -4.80
C PHE A 262 15.93 17.42 -4.03
N CYS A 263 15.03 16.45 -3.95
CA CYS A 263 15.28 15.18 -3.26
C CYS A 263 15.92 14.12 -4.18
N ILE A 264 15.35 13.91 -5.36
CA ILE A 264 15.64 12.78 -6.25
C ILE A 264 16.08 13.25 -7.64
N MET A 265 15.63 14.42 -8.09
CA MET A 265 15.79 14.98 -9.42
C MET A 265 14.90 14.32 -10.49
N ALA A 266 14.99 13.02 -10.70
CA ALA A 266 14.16 12.26 -11.62
C ALA A 266 14.14 10.77 -11.23
N ALA A 267 13.07 10.07 -11.52
CA ALA A 267 12.99 8.63 -11.37
C ALA A 267 13.91 7.90 -12.38
N PRO A 268 14.28 6.62 -12.12
CA PRO A 268 15.20 5.87 -12.99
C PRO A 268 14.72 5.81 -14.45
N THR A 269 15.56 6.24 -15.37
CA THR A 269 15.20 6.39 -16.80
C THR A 269 14.80 5.06 -17.44
N THR A 270 15.57 3.99 -17.19
CA THR A 270 15.28 2.64 -17.72
C THR A 270 13.91 2.14 -17.25
N SER A 271 13.59 2.35 -15.97
CA SER A 271 12.29 1.97 -15.42
C SER A 271 11.13 2.73 -16.07
N GLN A 272 11.34 3.99 -16.45
CA GLN A 272 10.32 4.77 -17.13
C GLN A 272 10.03 4.27 -18.54
N TYR A 273 11.05 3.87 -19.31
CA TYR A 273 10.85 3.26 -20.63
C TYR A 273 10.11 1.92 -20.51
N ALA A 274 10.51 1.07 -19.58
CA ALA A 274 9.82 -0.19 -19.30
C ALA A 274 8.34 0.01 -18.91
N ALA A 275 8.07 1.05 -18.13
CA ALA A 275 6.71 1.36 -17.66
C ALA A 275 5.77 1.86 -18.77
N ILE A 276 6.29 2.48 -19.81
CA ILE A 276 5.51 2.84 -21.01
C ILE A 276 4.91 1.57 -21.62
N GLU A 277 5.73 0.52 -21.77
CA GLU A 277 5.27 -0.76 -22.30
C GLU A 277 4.28 -1.45 -21.36
N ALA A 278 4.51 -1.38 -20.04
CA ALA A 278 3.59 -1.91 -19.05
C ALA A 278 2.16 -1.34 -19.20
N MET A 279 2.06 -0.02 -19.34
CA MET A 279 0.76 0.68 -19.48
C MET A 279 0.06 0.38 -20.81
N ARG A 280 0.83 0.17 -21.88
CA ARG A 280 0.29 -0.06 -23.22
C ARG A 280 -0.18 -1.48 -23.48
N SER A 281 0.52 -2.46 -22.92
CA SER A 281 0.45 -3.80 -23.49
C SER A 281 0.24 -4.93 -22.47
N CYS A 282 0.18 -4.62 -21.16
CA CYS A 282 0.18 -5.66 -20.13
C CYS A 282 -1.13 -5.81 -19.37
N ASP A 283 -2.26 -5.42 -19.95
CA ASP A 283 -3.58 -5.62 -19.32
C ASP A 283 -3.89 -7.11 -19.13
N ASP A 284 -3.51 -7.97 -20.07
CA ASP A 284 -3.75 -9.40 -19.98
C ASP A 284 -2.91 -10.06 -18.87
N GLU A 285 -1.64 -9.67 -18.73
CA GLU A 285 -0.77 -10.17 -17.67
C GLU A 285 -1.23 -9.71 -16.28
N VAL A 286 -1.76 -8.49 -16.16
CA VAL A 286 -2.37 -7.99 -14.92
C VAL A 286 -3.59 -8.83 -14.56
N GLU A 287 -4.46 -9.15 -15.53
CA GLU A 287 -5.65 -9.99 -15.32
C GLU A 287 -5.28 -11.43 -14.95
N GLU A 288 -4.22 -11.98 -15.55
CA GLU A 288 -3.71 -13.31 -15.19
C GLU A 288 -3.25 -13.34 -13.72
N MET A 289 -2.46 -12.36 -13.29
CA MET A 289 -2.02 -12.24 -11.90
C MET A 289 -3.21 -12.04 -10.94
N ARG A 290 -4.17 -11.17 -11.29
CA ARG A 290 -5.38 -10.94 -10.50
C ARG A 290 -6.21 -12.22 -10.34
N THR A 291 -6.38 -12.98 -11.42
CA THR A 291 -7.08 -14.27 -11.39
C THR A 291 -6.38 -15.29 -10.49
N ALA A 292 -5.05 -15.41 -10.58
CA ALA A 292 -4.27 -16.31 -9.73
C ALA A 292 -4.38 -15.90 -8.24
N TYR A 293 -4.25 -14.61 -7.93
CA TYR A 293 -4.43 -14.12 -6.56
C TYR A 293 -5.84 -14.37 -6.03
N ASN A 294 -6.87 -14.22 -6.84
CA ASN A 294 -8.25 -14.50 -6.42
C ASN A 294 -8.46 -16.00 -6.10
N GLN A 295 -7.84 -16.91 -6.84
CA GLN A 295 -7.86 -18.34 -6.53
C GLN A 295 -7.19 -18.64 -5.19
N ARG A 296 -6.00 -18.07 -4.94
CA ARG A 296 -5.25 -18.22 -3.69
C ARG A 296 -5.99 -17.59 -2.51
N ARG A 297 -6.58 -16.42 -2.70
CA ARG A 297 -7.45 -15.76 -1.71
C ARG A 297 -8.57 -16.69 -1.25
N ARG A 298 -9.32 -17.26 -2.18
CA ARG A 298 -10.44 -18.17 -1.89
C ARG A 298 -9.95 -19.42 -1.17
N PHE A 299 -8.80 -19.95 -1.55
CA PHE A 299 -8.17 -21.06 -0.88
C PHE A 299 -7.83 -20.73 0.58
N LEU A 300 -7.17 -19.60 0.84
CA LEU A 300 -6.82 -19.19 2.21
C LEU A 300 -8.06 -18.94 3.07
N VAL A 301 -9.06 -18.25 2.56
CA VAL A 301 -10.33 -18.01 3.28
C VAL A 301 -10.96 -19.33 3.72
N HIS A 302 -11.04 -20.29 2.80
CA HIS A 302 -11.57 -21.64 3.10
C HIS A 302 -10.74 -22.34 4.21
N GLU A 303 -9.42 -22.34 4.09
CA GLU A 303 -8.54 -23.00 5.06
C GLU A 303 -8.60 -22.35 6.45
N PHE A 304 -8.61 -21.01 6.55
CA PHE A 304 -8.78 -20.34 7.83
C PHE A 304 -10.14 -20.67 8.47
N GLN A 305 -11.23 -20.67 7.70
CA GLN A 305 -12.55 -21.09 8.17
C GLN A 305 -12.53 -22.54 8.65
N ARG A 306 -11.91 -23.47 7.91
CA ARG A 306 -11.77 -24.88 8.29
C ARG A 306 -11.01 -25.05 9.61
N MET A 307 -9.98 -24.24 9.85
CA MET A 307 -9.23 -24.19 11.13
C MET A 307 -9.97 -23.45 12.24
N GLY A 308 -11.18 -22.93 11.96
CA GLY A 308 -11.96 -22.15 12.92
C GLY A 308 -11.32 -20.81 13.29
N ILE A 309 -10.50 -20.22 12.40
CA ILE A 309 -9.92 -18.89 12.55
C ILE A 309 -10.83 -17.89 11.88
N GLU A 310 -11.28 -16.90 12.65
CA GLU A 310 -12.07 -15.80 12.12
C GLU A 310 -11.19 -14.91 11.25
N CYS A 311 -11.67 -14.57 10.06
CA CYS A 311 -11.03 -13.61 9.20
C CYS A 311 -12.05 -12.89 8.32
N PHE A 312 -11.85 -11.62 8.13
CA PHE A 312 -12.52 -10.86 7.08
C PHE A 312 -12.11 -11.44 5.71
N GLU A 313 -13.08 -11.66 4.83
CA GLU A 313 -12.80 -12.07 3.46
C GLU A 313 -12.29 -10.86 2.68
N PRO A 314 -11.01 -10.83 2.26
CA PRO A 314 -10.45 -9.66 1.56
C PRO A 314 -11.08 -9.51 0.18
N GLU A 315 -11.38 -8.27 -0.21
CA GLU A 315 -11.95 -7.92 -1.50
C GLU A 315 -10.91 -7.30 -2.44
N GLY A 316 -9.68 -7.07 -1.95
CA GLY A 316 -8.57 -6.52 -2.74
C GLY A 316 -7.19 -6.80 -2.15
N ALA A 317 -6.15 -6.27 -2.80
CA ALA A 317 -4.73 -6.54 -2.53
C ALA A 317 -4.39 -8.04 -2.61
N PHE A 318 -3.34 -8.49 -1.93
CA PHE A 318 -2.99 -9.91 -1.82
C PHE A 318 -2.66 -10.30 -0.35
N TYR A 319 -3.47 -9.77 0.58
CA TYR A 319 -3.33 -10.04 2.00
C TYR A 319 -4.64 -10.54 2.60
N ILE A 320 -4.50 -11.37 3.64
CA ILE A 320 -5.58 -11.75 4.54
C ILE A 320 -5.17 -11.42 5.96
N PHE A 321 -6.14 -11.03 6.81
CA PHE A 321 -5.89 -10.50 8.15
C PHE A 321 -6.66 -11.29 9.22
N PRO A 322 -6.27 -12.59 9.48
CA PRO A 322 -6.95 -13.47 10.40
C PRO A 322 -6.78 -13.01 11.85
N SER A 323 -7.85 -13.22 12.64
CA SER A 323 -7.88 -12.94 14.08
C SER A 323 -7.29 -14.08 14.88
N ILE A 324 -6.36 -13.74 15.80
CA ILE A 324 -5.77 -14.69 16.74
C ILE A 324 -6.21 -14.45 18.19
N LYS A 325 -7.19 -13.57 18.40
CA LYS A 325 -7.68 -13.15 19.74
C LYS A 325 -8.07 -14.33 20.60
N LYS A 326 -8.66 -15.38 20.00
CA LYS A 326 -9.08 -16.60 20.72
C LYS A 326 -7.94 -17.37 21.39
N PHE A 327 -6.68 -17.15 20.98
CA PHE A 327 -5.53 -17.86 21.57
C PHE A 327 -4.93 -17.14 22.78
N GLY A 328 -5.40 -15.94 23.14
CA GLY A 328 -4.96 -15.20 24.31
C GLY A 328 -3.49 -14.77 24.30
N MET A 329 -2.90 -14.68 23.10
CA MET A 329 -1.52 -14.23 22.88
C MET A 329 -1.51 -12.88 22.14
N THR A 330 -0.45 -12.11 22.33
CA THR A 330 -0.19 -10.96 21.48
C THR A 330 0.17 -11.40 20.05
N SER A 331 -0.02 -10.49 19.08
CA SER A 331 0.34 -10.75 17.68
C SER A 331 1.81 -11.12 17.53
N GLU A 332 2.71 -10.44 18.26
CA GLU A 332 4.14 -10.69 18.25
C GLU A 332 4.51 -12.03 18.87
N GLU A 333 3.89 -12.38 20.02
CA GLU A 333 4.10 -13.70 20.68
C GLU A 333 3.67 -14.84 19.77
N PHE A 334 2.50 -14.73 19.14
CA PHE A 334 2.00 -15.75 18.23
C PHE A 334 2.93 -15.92 17.02
N ALA A 335 3.27 -14.83 16.33
CA ALA A 335 4.14 -14.86 15.15
C ALA A 335 5.54 -15.42 15.50
N THR A 336 6.10 -15.03 16.63
CA THR A 336 7.41 -15.50 17.09
C THR A 336 7.41 -16.99 17.44
N LYS A 337 6.37 -17.48 18.13
CA LYS A 337 6.24 -18.91 18.46
C LYS A 337 6.05 -19.75 17.21
N LEU A 338 5.17 -19.32 16.31
CA LEU A 338 4.94 -20.00 15.03
C LEU A 338 6.23 -20.12 14.20
N LEU A 339 7.01 -19.05 14.14
CA LEU A 339 8.30 -19.06 13.45
C LEU A 339 9.29 -20.04 14.09
N ASN A 340 9.38 -20.05 15.41
CA ASN A 340 10.33 -20.89 16.12
C ASN A 340 9.95 -22.40 16.08
N GLU A 341 8.67 -22.70 16.27
CA GLU A 341 8.18 -24.09 16.39
C GLU A 341 7.94 -24.74 15.01
N GLU A 342 7.35 -23.99 14.06
CA GLU A 342 6.91 -24.53 12.76
C GLU A 342 7.59 -23.89 11.54
N LYS A 343 8.51 -22.93 11.73
CA LYS A 343 9.25 -22.28 10.64
C LYS A 343 8.36 -21.57 9.63
N VAL A 344 7.26 -20.96 10.10
CA VAL A 344 6.38 -20.12 9.28
C VAL A 344 6.46 -18.69 9.77
N ALA A 345 6.80 -17.78 8.88
CA ALA A 345 6.90 -16.36 9.15
C ALA A 345 5.70 -15.60 8.60
N ILE A 346 4.98 -14.92 9.47
CA ILE A 346 3.86 -14.05 9.17
C ILE A 346 3.99 -12.75 9.96
N VAL A 347 3.49 -11.64 9.44
CA VAL A 347 3.69 -10.34 10.08
C VAL A 347 2.66 -10.13 11.20
N PRO A 348 3.11 -9.78 12.44
CA PRO A 348 2.21 -9.39 13.50
C PRO A 348 1.32 -8.20 13.07
N GLY A 349 0.03 -8.25 13.35
CA GLY A 349 -0.89 -7.17 12.98
C GLY A 349 -0.58 -5.85 13.69
N SER A 350 0.01 -5.89 14.89
CA SER A 350 0.49 -4.72 15.63
C SER A 350 1.50 -3.87 14.85
N ALA A 351 2.22 -4.45 13.88
CA ALA A 351 3.12 -3.71 12.99
C ALA A 351 2.39 -2.69 12.08
N PHE A 352 1.08 -2.80 11.91
CA PHE A 352 0.26 -1.92 11.07
C PHE A 352 -0.53 -0.89 11.89
N GLY A 353 -0.23 -0.77 13.17
CA GLY A 353 -0.89 0.11 14.13
C GLY A 353 -1.47 -0.65 15.31
N ALA A 354 -1.74 0.06 16.41
CA ALA A 354 -2.23 -0.56 17.65
C ALA A 354 -3.56 -1.33 17.46
N CYS A 355 -4.44 -0.88 16.55
CA CYS A 355 -5.69 -1.56 16.25
C CYS A 355 -5.49 -2.90 15.50
N GLY A 356 -4.30 -3.17 14.99
CA GLY A 356 -3.93 -4.46 14.41
C GLY A 356 -3.53 -5.52 15.44
N GLU A 357 -3.47 -5.18 16.72
CA GLU A 357 -3.22 -6.16 17.79
C GLU A 357 -4.31 -7.22 17.84
N GLY A 358 -3.91 -8.48 18.00
CA GLY A 358 -4.81 -9.64 17.94
C GLY A 358 -5.08 -10.15 16.52
N TYR A 359 -4.35 -9.65 15.52
CA TYR A 359 -4.40 -10.09 14.13
C TYR A 359 -3.01 -10.42 13.59
N LEU A 360 -3.00 -11.08 12.42
CA LEU A 360 -1.80 -11.37 11.65
C LEU A 360 -2.00 -10.94 10.21
N ARG A 361 -0.99 -10.42 9.54
CA ARG A 361 -1.04 -10.25 8.09
C ARG A 361 -0.36 -11.42 7.41
N VAL A 362 -1.11 -12.12 6.56
CA VAL A 362 -0.62 -13.19 5.70
C VAL A 362 -0.74 -12.75 4.24
N SER A 363 0.37 -12.77 3.51
CA SER A 363 0.37 -12.56 2.06
C SER A 363 0.02 -13.85 1.34
N TYR A 364 -0.80 -13.77 0.29
CA TYR A 364 -1.04 -14.90 -0.62
C TYR A 364 -0.40 -14.71 -2.00
N ALA A 365 0.56 -13.79 -2.10
CA ALA A 365 1.44 -13.68 -3.26
C ALA A 365 2.58 -14.71 -3.17
N TYR A 366 2.21 -15.99 -3.17
CA TYR A 366 3.09 -17.16 -3.12
C TYR A 366 2.46 -18.31 -3.90
N SER A 367 3.25 -19.31 -4.30
CA SER A 367 2.73 -20.50 -4.97
C SER A 367 1.71 -21.24 -4.10
N ILE A 368 0.78 -21.94 -4.73
CA ILE A 368 -0.25 -22.70 -3.99
C ILE A 368 0.39 -23.81 -3.15
N GLU A 369 1.53 -24.35 -3.58
CA GLU A 369 2.31 -25.37 -2.88
C GLU A 369 2.90 -24.81 -1.59
N GLU A 370 3.52 -23.64 -1.63
CA GLU A 370 4.05 -22.94 -0.45
C GLU A 370 2.93 -22.57 0.53
N LEU A 371 1.80 -22.08 0.01
CA LEU A 371 0.63 -21.76 0.83
C LEU A 371 0.07 -22.99 1.55
N LYS A 372 -0.04 -24.13 0.86
CA LYS A 372 -0.49 -25.41 1.47
C LYS A 372 0.45 -25.86 2.58
N GLU A 373 1.76 -25.85 2.31
CA GLU A 373 2.75 -26.26 3.31
C GLU A 373 2.73 -25.34 4.53
N ALA A 374 2.72 -24.02 4.32
CA ALA A 374 2.66 -23.05 5.41
C ALA A 374 1.38 -23.19 6.24
N LEU A 375 0.21 -23.37 5.60
CA LEU A 375 -1.05 -23.56 6.32
C LEU A 375 -1.09 -24.92 7.05
N GLY A 376 -0.50 -25.97 6.51
CA GLY A 376 -0.35 -27.25 7.21
C GLY A 376 0.50 -27.12 8.48
N ARG A 377 1.59 -26.33 8.43
CA ARG A 377 2.42 -26.01 9.58
C ARG A 377 1.66 -25.16 10.61
N LEU A 378 0.94 -24.15 10.16
CA LEU A 378 0.08 -23.33 11.01
C LEU A 378 -0.99 -24.17 11.73
N GLU A 379 -1.63 -25.11 11.04
CA GLU A 379 -2.63 -26.01 11.61
C GLU A 379 -2.02 -26.90 12.71
N ARG A 380 -0.81 -27.45 12.50
CA ARG A 380 -0.11 -28.22 13.55
C ARG A 380 0.16 -27.35 14.80
N PHE A 381 0.62 -26.12 14.59
CA PHE A 381 0.86 -25.17 15.66
C PHE A 381 -0.41 -24.88 16.48
N ILE A 382 -1.53 -24.57 15.79
CA ILE A 382 -2.83 -24.29 16.44
C ILE A 382 -3.31 -25.50 17.24
N ASN A 383 -3.22 -26.72 16.66
CA ASN A 383 -3.60 -27.94 17.34
C ASN A 383 -2.73 -28.21 18.59
N HIS A 384 -1.48 -27.81 18.57
CA HIS A 384 -0.59 -27.92 19.73
C HIS A 384 -0.97 -26.93 20.84
N LEU A 385 -1.34 -25.70 20.47
CA LEU A 385 -1.84 -24.69 21.43
C LEU A 385 -3.11 -25.16 22.11
N SER A 386 -4.07 -25.72 21.36
CA SER A 386 -5.36 -26.19 21.89
C SER A 386 -5.25 -27.39 22.85
N LYS A 387 -4.16 -28.17 22.79
CA LYS A 387 -3.91 -29.28 23.73
C LYS A 387 -3.25 -28.84 25.04
N LYS A 388 -2.74 -27.62 25.10
CA LYS A 388 -2.09 -27.06 26.29
C LYS A 388 -3.02 -26.16 27.13
N GLN A 389 -4.20 -25.84 26.61
CA GLN A 389 -5.32 -25.21 27.34
C GLN A 389 -6.25 -26.27 27.92
#